data_4591ba9e27a94dbd5a04184e471e145b
#
_entry.id   4591ba9e27a94dbd5a04184e471e145b
#
_cell.length_a   1.000
_cell.length_b   1.000
_cell.length_c   1.000
_cell.angle_alpha   90.00
_cell.angle_beta   90.00
_cell.angle_gamma   90.00
#
_symmetry.space_group_name_H-M   'P 1'
#
loop_
_entity.id
_entity.type
_entity.pdbx_description
1 polymer ?
#
loop_
_entity_poly.entity_id
_entity_poly.type
_entity_poly.pdbx_seq_one_letter_code
_entity_poly.pdbx_strand_id
1 'polypeptide(L)'
;MARAYVSLGANLGRRDANLESALALLRREALVEVVAVSSFRETEPVGLVDQPRFLNAVAAVETDLSPRELLERLLAVERTLGRTRDGPRFGPRTIDLDLLLYGDAVVREPGLDVPHPRLHERRFALEPLAELDPGLVVPGRGPVSALLAELD
;
A
#
# COMPACT_ATOMS: atom_id res chain seq x y z
N MET A 1 -16.56 -6.71 -9.83
CA MET A 1 -15.32 -5.98 -9.47
C MET A 1 -15.01 -6.20 -8.01
N ALA A 2 -13.74 -6.31 -7.69
CA ALA A 2 -13.28 -6.43 -6.31
C ALA A 2 -12.76 -5.10 -5.81
N ARG A 3 -12.93 -4.85 -4.50
CA ARG A 3 -12.34 -3.71 -3.80
C ARG A 3 -10.98 -4.14 -3.25
N ALA A 4 -9.92 -3.45 -3.68
CA ALA A 4 -8.58 -3.69 -3.19
C ALA A 4 -8.02 -2.43 -2.52
N TYR A 5 -7.04 -2.62 -1.64
CA TYR A 5 -6.38 -1.51 -0.96
C TYR A 5 -4.88 -1.61 -1.19
N VAL A 6 -4.30 -0.51 -1.65
CA VAL A 6 -2.89 -0.41 -2.02
C VAL A 6 -2.24 0.66 -1.16
N SER A 7 -1.12 0.33 -0.50
CA SER A 7 -0.34 1.34 0.20
C SER A 7 0.67 1.97 -0.75
N LEU A 8 0.90 3.27 -0.54
CA LEU A 8 1.90 4.05 -1.26
C LEU A 8 2.83 4.68 -0.23
N GLY A 9 4.14 4.58 -0.45
CA GLY A 9 5.12 5.16 0.46
C GLY A 9 6.32 5.68 -0.29
N ALA A 10 6.91 6.77 0.20
CA ALA A 10 8.12 7.37 -0.37
C ALA A 10 8.87 8.12 0.71
N ASN A 11 10.21 8.03 0.69
CA ASN A 11 11.03 8.82 1.60
C ASN A 11 12.26 9.44 0.92
N LEU A 12 12.32 9.39 -0.41
CA LEU A 12 13.36 10.04 -1.20
C LEU A 12 12.76 11.07 -2.13
N GLY A 13 13.51 12.15 -2.37
CA GLY A 13 13.12 13.18 -3.30
C GLY A 13 11.88 13.94 -2.85
N ARG A 14 11.06 14.32 -3.80
CA ARG A 14 9.80 15.01 -3.55
C ARG A 14 8.72 13.97 -3.27
N ARG A 15 8.58 13.60 -2.00
CA ARG A 15 7.72 12.50 -1.55
C ARG A 15 6.26 12.68 -1.98
N ASP A 16 5.71 13.88 -1.80
CA ASP A 16 4.34 14.19 -2.18
C ASP A 16 4.14 14.04 -3.70
N ALA A 17 5.06 14.58 -4.49
CA ALA A 17 5.01 14.46 -5.95
C ALA A 17 5.14 13.01 -6.39
N ASN A 18 5.95 12.21 -5.71
CA ASN A 18 6.12 10.79 -6.02
C ASN A 18 4.80 10.02 -5.77
N LEU A 19 4.12 10.29 -4.67
CA LEU A 19 2.82 9.68 -4.41
C LEU A 19 1.78 10.11 -5.45
N GLU A 20 1.75 11.40 -5.79
CA GLU A 20 0.81 11.92 -6.79
C GLU A 20 1.08 11.29 -8.16
N SER A 21 2.35 11.12 -8.53
CA SER A 21 2.72 10.48 -9.80
C SER A 21 2.27 9.03 -9.85
N ALA A 22 2.43 8.30 -8.74
CA ALA A 22 1.98 6.91 -8.67
C ALA A 22 0.45 6.83 -8.82
N LEU A 23 -0.28 7.71 -8.15
CA LEU A 23 -1.74 7.76 -8.26
C LEU A 23 -2.18 8.08 -9.69
N ALA A 24 -1.49 9.02 -10.36
CA ALA A 24 -1.79 9.38 -11.74
C ALA A 24 -1.62 8.18 -12.68
N LEU A 25 -0.56 7.40 -12.47
CA LEU A 25 -0.32 6.20 -13.27
C LEU A 25 -1.37 5.12 -13.01
N LEU A 26 -1.77 4.93 -11.75
CA LEU A 26 -2.83 3.99 -11.42
C LEU A 26 -4.16 4.37 -12.07
N ARG A 27 -4.47 5.67 -12.10
CA ARG A 27 -5.70 6.18 -12.71
C ARG A 27 -5.73 5.99 -14.23
N ARG A 28 -4.57 5.77 -14.86
CA ARG A 28 -4.47 5.50 -16.29
C ARG A 28 -4.65 4.04 -16.64
N GLU A 29 -4.55 3.14 -15.65
CA GLU A 29 -4.74 1.71 -15.90
C GLU A 29 -6.20 1.42 -16.23
N ALA A 30 -6.45 0.78 -17.40
CA ALA A 30 -7.79 0.58 -17.93
C ALA A 30 -8.69 -0.26 -17.02
N LEU A 31 -8.12 -1.20 -16.27
CA LEU A 31 -8.87 -2.14 -15.44
C LEU A 31 -8.74 -1.84 -13.95
N VAL A 32 -8.30 -0.63 -13.60
CA VAL A 32 -8.16 -0.17 -12.22
C VAL A 32 -8.85 1.18 -12.07
N GLU A 33 -9.78 1.27 -11.14
CA GLU A 33 -10.43 2.55 -10.81
C GLU A 33 -10.04 2.95 -9.39
N VAL A 34 -9.36 4.07 -9.25
CA VAL A 34 -9.04 4.62 -7.92
C VAL A 34 -10.28 5.33 -7.40
N VAL A 35 -10.93 4.77 -6.39
CA VAL A 35 -12.20 5.29 -5.88
C VAL A 35 -12.05 6.19 -4.66
N ALA A 36 -10.95 6.05 -3.92
CA ALA A 36 -10.67 6.90 -2.76
C ALA A 36 -9.19 6.85 -2.43
N VAL A 37 -8.67 7.94 -1.84
CA VAL A 37 -7.28 8.01 -1.39
C VAL A 37 -7.30 8.63 0.01
N SER A 38 -6.55 8.04 0.94
CA SER A 38 -6.41 8.58 2.29
C SER A 38 -5.60 9.87 2.28
N SER A 39 -5.61 10.59 3.40
CA SER A 39 -4.67 11.69 3.60
C SER A 39 -3.24 11.15 3.55
N PHE A 40 -2.31 12.00 3.14
CA PHE A 40 -0.88 11.67 3.16
C PHE A 40 -0.37 11.91 4.59
N ARG A 41 0.35 10.95 5.15
CA ARG A 41 0.83 10.99 6.54
C ARG A 41 2.31 10.72 6.60
N GLU A 42 3.03 11.54 7.35
CA GLU A 42 4.46 11.34 7.59
C GLU A 42 4.64 10.31 8.70
N THR A 43 5.52 9.33 8.48
CA THR A 43 5.75 8.24 9.42
C THR A 43 7.24 7.93 9.58
N GLU A 44 7.61 7.37 10.75
CA GLU A 44 8.97 6.96 11.00
C GLU A 44 9.35 5.74 10.14
N PRO A 45 10.62 5.64 9.71
CA PRO A 45 11.09 4.45 8.98
C PRO A 45 11.01 3.20 9.86
N VAL A 46 10.66 2.07 9.21
CA VAL A 46 10.65 0.75 9.85
C VAL A 46 11.94 0.03 9.48
N GLY A 47 12.60 -0.57 10.46
CA GLY A 47 13.83 -1.32 10.24
C GLY A 47 15.07 -0.43 10.21
N LEU A 48 15.49 0.03 9.03
CA LEU A 48 16.63 0.94 8.90
C LEU A 48 16.20 2.35 9.28
N VAL A 49 16.52 2.78 10.50
CA VAL A 49 15.99 4.03 11.09
C VAL A 49 16.79 5.28 10.72
N ASP A 50 18.03 5.12 10.21
CA ASP A 50 18.87 6.25 9.84
C ASP A 50 18.60 6.67 8.40
N GLN A 51 17.40 7.18 8.15
CA GLN A 51 16.94 7.63 6.84
C GLN A 51 15.79 8.61 7.02
N PRO A 52 15.43 9.37 5.96
CA PRO A 52 14.29 10.30 6.03
C PRO A 52 12.98 9.58 6.35
N ARG A 53 12.06 10.33 6.94
CA ARG A 53 10.71 9.82 7.20
C ARG A 53 9.97 9.52 5.93
N PHE A 54 9.13 8.50 5.98
CA PHE A 54 8.24 8.16 4.86
C PHE A 54 7.02 9.08 4.84
N LEU A 55 6.54 9.34 3.64
CA LEU A 55 5.19 9.86 3.43
C LEU A 55 4.36 8.70 2.91
N ASN A 56 3.25 8.42 3.57
CA ASN A 56 2.42 7.23 3.29
C ASN A 56 0.97 7.61 3.03
N ALA A 57 0.31 6.81 2.19
CA ALA A 57 -1.12 6.88 1.95
C ALA A 57 -1.62 5.50 1.56
N VAL A 58 -2.94 5.35 1.54
CA VAL A 58 -3.59 4.14 1.03
C VAL A 58 -4.63 4.57 0.00
N ALA A 59 -4.68 3.85 -1.11
CA ALA A 59 -5.70 4.03 -2.14
C ALA A 59 -6.64 2.83 -2.13
N ALA A 60 -7.94 3.10 -2.21
CA ALA A 60 -8.95 2.08 -2.46
C ALA A 60 -9.20 2.03 -3.97
N VAL A 61 -9.15 0.84 -4.54
CA VAL A 61 -9.37 0.65 -5.97
C VAL A 61 -10.46 -0.40 -6.22
N GLU A 62 -11.17 -0.24 -7.33
CA GLU A 62 -12.07 -1.26 -7.85
C GLU A 62 -11.42 -1.85 -9.10
N THR A 63 -11.44 -3.17 -9.22
CA THR A 63 -10.76 -3.82 -10.35
C THR A 63 -11.36 -5.19 -10.66
N ASP A 64 -11.30 -5.56 -11.95
CA ASP A 64 -11.58 -6.92 -12.42
C ASP A 64 -10.30 -7.74 -12.59
N LEU A 65 -9.13 -7.13 -12.38
CA LEU A 65 -7.87 -7.86 -12.41
C LEU A 65 -7.81 -8.84 -11.24
N SER A 66 -7.14 -9.97 -11.44
CA SER A 66 -6.84 -10.89 -10.34
C SER A 66 -5.83 -10.24 -9.39
N PRO A 67 -5.66 -10.76 -8.16
CA PRO A 67 -4.60 -10.24 -7.27
C PRO A 67 -3.22 -10.24 -7.92
N ARG A 68 -2.87 -11.30 -8.64
CA ARG A 68 -1.58 -11.38 -9.34
C ARG A 68 -1.44 -10.32 -10.41
N GLU A 69 -2.48 -10.14 -11.23
CA GLU A 69 -2.47 -9.13 -12.28
C GLU A 69 -2.37 -7.72 -11.70
N LEU A 70 -3.09 -7.45 -10.60
CA LEU A 70 -3.02 -6.16 -9.94
C LEU A 70 -1.61 -5.90 -9.40
N LEU A 71 -0.99 -6.91 -8.75
CA LEU A 71 0.39 -6.79 -8.28
C LEU A 71 1.33 -6.44 -9.43
N GLU A 72 1.18 -7.08 -10.58
CA GLU A 72 2.01 -6.78 -11.75
C GLU A 72 1.87 -5.33 -12.21
N ARG A 73 0.65 -4.76 -12.16
CA ARG A 73 0.44 -3.34 -12.47
C ARG A 73 1.13 -2.43 -11.49
N LEU A 74 1.09 -2.77 -10.19
CA LEU A 74 1.77 -1.98 -9.16
C LEU A 74 3.27 -2.01 -9.38
N LEU A 75 3.84 -3.16 -9.70
CA LEU A 75 5.27 -3.28 -9.99
C LEU A 75 5.66 -2.49 -11.24
N ALA A 76 4.79 -2.46 -12.24
CA ALA A 76 5.03 -1.66 -13.46
C ALA A 76 5.05 -0.16 -13.14
N VAL A 77 4.16 0.32 -12.28
CA VAL A 77 4.16 1.70 -11.82
C VAL A 77 5.47 2.04 -11.10
N GLU A 78 5.93 1.17 -10.20
CA GLU A 78 7.21 1.36 -9.51
C GLU A 78 8.37 1.48 -10.50
N ARG A 79 8.42 0.60 -11.50
CA ARG A 79 9.48 0.64 -12.51
C ARG A 79 9.43 1.93 -13.34
N THR A 80 8.24 2.35 -13.72
CA THR A 80 8.07 3.60 -14.49
C THR A 80 8.58 4.80 -13.71
N LEU A 81 8.45 4.80 -12.38
CA LEU A 81 8.91 5.88 -11.52
C LEU A 81 10.35 5.70 -11.07
N GLY A 82 11.07 4.74 -11.63
CA GLY A 82 12.51 4.58 -11.41
C GLY A 82 12.89 3.85 -10.13
N ARG A 83 11.93 3.15 -9.47
CA ARG A 83 12.28 2.35 -8.29
C ARG A 83 13.18 1.20 -8.69
N THR A 84 14.29 1.03 -7.96
CA THR A 84 15.15 -0.13 -8.10
C THR A 84 15.07 -0.97 -6.82
N ARG A 85 15.30 -2.27 -6.95
CA ARG A 85 15.28 -3.17 -5.79
C ARG A 85 16.69 -3.58 -5.36
N ASP A 86 17.69 -2.81 -5.80
CA ASP A 86 19.10 -3.10 -5.56
C ASP A 86 19.62 -2.55 -4.23
N GLY A 87 18.85 -1.71 -3.56
CA GLY A 87 19.24 -1.14 -2.29
C GLY A 87 18.98 -2.09 -1.11
N PRO A 88 19.40 -1.70 0.10
CA PRO A 88 19.16 -2.50 1.30
C PRO A 88 17.67 -2.64 1.56
N ARG A 89 17.29 -3.79 2.10
CA ARG A 89 15.92 -4.03 2.55
C ARG A 89 15.55 -2.97 3.59
N PHE A 90 14.32 -2.43 3.50
CA PHE A 90 13.83 -1.32 4.33
C PHE A 90 14.62 -0.01 4.16
N GLY A 91 15.49 0.07 3.13
CA GLY A 91 16.21 1.30 2.80
C GLY A 91 15.33 2.34 2.10
N PRO A 92 15.92 3.49 1.74
CA PRO A 92 15.18 4.58 1.10
C PRO A 92 14.52 4.16 -0.22
N ARG A 93 13.33 4.71 -0.48
CA ARG A 93 12.52 4.40 -1.66
C ARG A 93 11.96 5.68 -2.27
N THR A 94 12.09 5.83 -3.59
CA THR A 94 11.40 6.87 -4.36
C THR A 94 9.89 6.64 -4.29
N ILE A 95 9.47 5.40 -4.50
CA ILE A 95 8.09 4.96 -4.37
C ILE A 95 8.05 3.48 -4.02
N ASP A 96 7.12 3.11 -3.17
CA ASP A 96 6.88 1.73 -2.77
C ASP A 96 5.37 1.50 -2.78
N LEU A 97 4.93 0.51 -3.53
CA LEU A 97 3.51 0.17 -3.65
C LEU A 97 3.30 -1.26 -3.17
N ASP A 98 2.40 -1.44 -2.21
CA ASP A 98 2.08 -2.75 -1.67
C ASP A 98 0.60 -3.04 -1.78
N LEU A 99 0.25 -4.24 -2.23
CA LEU A 99 -1.12 -4.72 -2.19
C LEU A 99 -1.41 -5.20 -0.76
N LEU A 100 -2.30 -4.50 -0.07
CA LEU A 100 -2.64 -4.80 1.32
C LEU A 100 -3.78 -5.80 1.44
N LEU A 101 -4.86 -5.56 0.72
CA LEU A 101 -6.10 -6.33 0.77
C LEU A 101 -6.71 -6.41 -0.62
N TYR A 102 -7.39 -7.52 -0.89
CA TYR A 102 -8.13 -7.72 -2.13
C TYR A 102 -9.47 -8.39 -1.77
N GLY A 103 -10.50 -7.57 -1.55
CA GLY A 103 -11.77 -8.06 -1.06
C GLY A 103 -11.56 -8.83 0.26
N ASP A 104 -12.16 -10.00 0.35
CA ASP A 104 -11.98 -10.92 1.47
C ASP A 104 -11.05 -12.09 1.11
N ALA A 105 -10.31 -11.98 0.01
CA ALA A 105 -9.45 -13.06 -0.48
C ALA A 105 -8.26 -13.28 0.43
N VAL A 106 -7.85 -14.55 0.51
CA VAL A 106 -6.61 -14.96 1.17
C VAL A 106 -5.78 -15.68 0.11
N VAL A 107 -4.63 -15.10 -0.22
CA VAL A 107 -3.74 -15.61 -1.26
C VAL A 107 -2.36 -15.85 -0.67
N ARG A 108 -1.79 -17.00 -0.90
CA ARG A 108 -0.45 -17.37 -0.44
C ARG A 108 0.27 -18.02 -1.61
N GLU A 109 1.00 -17.21 -2.39
CA GLU A 109 1.74 -17.64 -3.57
C GLU A 109 3.12 -17.00 -3.54
N PRO A 110 4.09 -17.55 -4.28
CA PRO A 110 5.40 -16.89 -4.35
C PRO A 110 5.29 -15.44 -4.79
N GLY A 111 5.80 -14.53 -3.95
CA GLY A 111 5.78 -13.10 -4.24
C GLY A 111 4.44 -12.41 -4.05
N LEU A 112 3.40 -13.13 -3.58
CA LEU A 112 2.07 -12.55 -3.41
C LEU A 112 1.38 -13.12 -2.18
N ASP A 113 1.33 -12.31 -1.13
CA ASP A 113 0.58 -12.63 0.10
C ASP A 113 -0.49 -11.57 0.33
N VAL A 114 -1.75 -11.99 0.36
CA VAL A 114 -2.89 -11.11 0.62
C VAL A 114 -3.78 -11.80 1.66
N PRO A 115 -4.13 -11.17 2.77
CA PRO A 115 -3.69 -9.85 3.24
C PRO A 115 -2.18 -9.77 3.39
N HIS A 116 -1.63 -8.56 3.28
CA HIS A 116 -0.19 -8.34 3.48
C HIS A 116 0.21 -8.95 4.83
N PRO A 117 1.28 -9.77 4.89
CA PRO A 117 1.56 -10.58 6.08
C PRO A 117 1.91 -9.77 7.33
N ARG A 118 2.33 -8.52 7.18
CA ARG A 118 2.69 -7.65 8.30
C ARG A 118 1.72 -6.49 8.51
N LEU A 119 0.58 -6.50 7.82
CA LEU A 119 -0.40 -5.41 7.91
C LEU A 119 -0.83 -5.13 9.34
N HIS A 120 -1.08 -6.16 10.14
CA HIS A 120 -1.56 -6.03 11.51
C HIS A 120 -0.53 -5.38 12.45
N GLU A 121 0.72 -5.27 12.03
CA GLU A 121 1.81 -4.64 12.81
C GLU A 121 2.09 -3.21 12.35
N ARG A 122 1.45 -2.73 11.27
CA ARG A 122 1.81 -1.48 10.60
C ARG A 122 0.77 -0.40 10.79
N ARG A 123 0.95 0.41 11.85
CA ARG A 123 0.06 1.54 12.10
C ARG A 123 -0.04 2.45 10.86
N PHE A 124 1.06 2.66 10.13
CA PHE A 124 1.09 3.54 8.96
C PHE A 124 0.23 3.03 7.80
N ALA A 125 -0.21 1.78 7.83
CA ALA A 125 -1.15 1.22 6.86
C ALA A 125 -2.55 1.10 7.47
N LEU A 126 -2.66 0.70 8.73
CA LEU A 126 -3.95 0.51 9.40
C LEU A 126 -4.71 1.83 9.60
N GLU A 127 -4.02 2.91 9.97
CA GLU A 127 -4.67 4.21 10.16
C GLU A 127 -5.31 4.74 8.87
N PRO A 128 -4.60 4.75 7.73
CA PRO A 128 -5.23 5.14 6.47
C PRO A 128 -6.38 4.24 6.05
N LEU A 129 -6.28 2.93 6.30
CA LEU A 129 -7.37 1.99 6.01
C LEU A 129 -8.61 2.35 6.83
N ALA A 130 -8.45 2.66 8.12
CA ALA A 130 -9.55 3.06 8.98
C ALA A 130 -10.17 4.39 8.52
N GLU A 131 -9.35 5.28 7.98
CA GLU A 131 -9.84 6.54 7.41
C GLU A 131 -10.76 6.28 6.22
N LEU A 132 -10.37 5.35 5.34
CA LEU A 132 -11.14 5.05 4.14
C LEU A 132 -12.39 4.19 4.42
N ASP A 133 -12.27 3.26 5.35
CA ASP A 133 -13.37 2.35 5.71
C ASP A 133 -13.27 1.97 7.19
N PRO A 134 -13.99 2.70 8.06
CA PRO A 134 -13.95 2.41 9.52
C PRO A 134 -14.39 1.01 9.90
N GLY A 135 -15.21 0.37 9.08
CA GLY A 135 -15.71 -0.99 9.36
C GLY A 135 -14.92 -2.10 8.70
N LEU A 136 -13.78 -1.77 8.12
CA LEU A 136 -12.99 -2.76 7.36
C LEU A 136 -12.48 -3.89 8.25
N VAL A 137 -12.62 -5.11 7.73
CA VAL A 137 -12.13 -6.33 8.40
C VAL A 137 -11.00 -6.93 7.58
N VAL A 138 -9.90 -7.27 8.24
CA VAL A 138 -8.78 -7.96 7.61
C VAL A 138 -9.05 -9.46 7.70
N PRO A 139 -9.19 -10.18 6.58
CA PRO A 139 -9.44 -11.62 6.61
C PRO A 139 -8.43 -12.36 7.48
N GLY A 140 -8.93 -13.19 8.40
CA GLY A 140 -8.09 -13.97 9.30
C GLY A 140 -7.47 -13.20 10.47
N ARG A 141 -7.68 -11.89 10.56
CA ARG A 141 -7.09 -11.04 11.61
C ARG A 141 -8.12 -10.25 12.41
N GLY A 142 -9.24 -9.86 11.80
CA GLY A 142 -10.29 -9.10 12.44
C GLY A 142 -10.39 -7.65 12.01
N PRO A 143 -11.23 -6.86 12.70
CA PRO A 143 -11.44 -5.46 12.30
C PRO A 143 -10.18 -4.61 12.44
N VAL A 144 -9.98 -3.70 11.48
CA VAL A 144 -8.85 -2.74 11.52
C VAL A 144 -8.82 -1.97 12.84
N SER A 145 -9.99 -1.56 13.33
CA SER A 145 -10.08 -0.83 14.61
C SER A 145 -9.52 -1.63 15.78
N ALA A 146 -9.78 -2.95 15.82
CA ALA A 146 -9.26 -3.81 16.88
C ALA A 146 -7.75 -4.00 16.74
N LEU A 147 -7.26 -4.14 15.50
CA LEU A 147 -5.83 -4.28 15.25
C LEU A 147 -5.07 -3.01 15.65
N LEU A 148 -5.63 -1.83 15.40
CA LEU A 148 -5.05 -0.57 15.84
C LEU A 148 -4.99 -0.48 17.36
N ALA A 149 -6.06 -0.90 18.04
CA ALA A 149 -6.09 -0.89 19.50
C ALA A 149 -5.00 -1.77 20.12
N GLU A 150 -4.67 -2.88 19.47
CA GLU A 150 -3.60 -3.78 19.94
C GLU A 150 -2.20 -3.16 19.84
N LEU A 151 -2.03 -2.13 19.00
CA LEU A 151 -0.74 -1.46 18.83
C LEU A 151 -0.50 -0.33 19.85
N ASP A 152 -1.52 0.03 20.61
CA ASP A 152 -1.43 1.12 21.61
C ASP A 152 -0.88 0.63 22.96
#